data_0bb18c49c3d25f5fb122fa68ce61cd8e
#
_entry.id   0bb18c49c3d25f5fb122fa68ce61cd8e
#
_cell.length_a   1.000
_cell.length_b   1.000
_cell.length_c   1.000
_cell.angle_alpha   90.00
_cell.angle_beta   90.00
_cell.angle_gamma   90.00
#
_symmetry.space_group_name_H-M   'P 1'
#
loop_
_entity.id
_entity.type
_entity.pdbx_description
1 polymer ?
#
loop_
_entity_poly.entity_id
_entity_poly.type
_entity_poly.pdbx_seq_one_letter_code
_entity_poly.pdbx_strand_id
1 'polypeptide(L)' 'MSKIEVNEIDAQSGTTITVGSACKSVAVPGNVVKTNAVQASDAGNIISQSGTTITIGASGDTVSLASGASQSGFG' A
#
# COMPACT_ATOMS: atom_id res chain seq x y z
N MET A 1 2.95 28.80 3.27
CA MET A 1 2.52 27.45 2.90
C MET A 1 1.67 26.85 4.01
N SER A 2 0.53 26.27 3.65
CA SER A 2 -0.40 25.72 4.64
C SER A 2 0.04 24.33 5.04
N LYS A 3 -0.15 24.01 6.32
CA LYS A 3 0.26 22.72 6.87
C LYS A 3 -0.72 22.34 7.98
N ILE A 4 -1.08 21.07 8.03
CA ILE A 4 -1.90 20.52 9.11
C ILE A 4 -1.02 19.57 9.91
N GLU A 5 -0.89 19.85 11.21
CA GLU A 5 -0.07 19.04 12.10
C GLU A 5 -0.96 18.39 13.15
N VAL A 6 -1.19 17.10 12.99
CA VAL A 6 -2.05 16.31 13.89
C VAL A 6 -1.39 14.97 14.13
N ASN A 7 -1.71 14.33 15.24
CA ASN A 7 -1.18 13.01 15.54
C ASN A 7 -2.03 11.90 14.94
N GLU A 8 -3.27 12.19 14.59
CA GLU A 8 -4.17 11.17 14.08
C GLU A 8 -5.19 11.79 13.15
N ILE A 9 -5.45 11.12 12.04
CA ILE A 9 -6.53 11.46 11.13
C ILE A 9 -7.38 10.21 10.98
N ASP A 10 -8.68 10.35 11.27
CA ASP A 10 -9.59 9.22 11.26
C ASP A 10 -10.82 9.57 10.45
N ALA A 11 -11.49 8.55 9.93
CA ALA A 11 -12.73 8.75 9.18
C ALA A 11 -13.84 9.16 10.13
N GLN A 12 -14.56 10.22 9.77
CA GLN A 12 -15.70 10.66 10.56
C GLN A 12 -16.82 9.64 10.49
N SER A 13 -17.03 9.08 9.32
CA SER A 13 -18.03 8.04 9.12
C SER A 13 -17.52 7.11 8.02
N GLY A 14 -17.97 5.85 8.04
CA GLY A 14 -17.48 4.88 7.11
C GLY A 14 -16.08 4.42 7.49
N THR A 15 -15.37 3.84 6.53
CA THR A 15 -14.09 3.21 6.79
C THR A 15 -12.98 3.72 5.85
N THR A 16 -13.23 4.77 5.07
CA THR A 16 -12.27 5.25 4.10
C THR A 16 -11.99 6.73 4.30
N ILE A 17 -10.71 7.08 4.31
CA ILE A 17 -10.26 8.46 4.21
C ILE A 17 -9.65 8.62 2.82
N THR A 18 -10.13 9.60 2.07
CA THR A 18 -9.60 9.87 0.73
C THR A 18 -8.57 10.98 0.82
N VAL A 19 -7.36 10.69 0.37
CA VAL A 19 -6.27 11.66 0.35
C VAL A 19 -5.89 11.89 -1.12
N GLY A 20 -6.15 13.09 -1.60
CA GLY A 20 -5.87 13.45 -2.99
C GLY A 20 -7.04 13.12 -3.90
N SER A 21 -6.84 13.36 -5.17
CA SER A 21 -7.82 13.08 -6.21
C SER A 21 -7.13 12.37 -7.37
N ALA A 22 -7.90 12.00 -8.40
CA ALA A 22 -7.33 11.31 -9.54
C ALA A 22 -6.16 12.11 -10.12
N CYS A 23 -5.14 11.41 -10.60
CA CYS A 23 -3.93 11.97 -11.19
C CYS A 23 -3.04 12.69 -10.17
N LYS A 24 -3.29 12.49 -8.89
CA LYS A 24 -2.42 13.02 -7.84
C LYS A 24 -1.63 11.89 -7.20
N SER A 25 -0.55 12.23 -6.58
CA SER A 25 0.24 11.24 -5.83
C SER A 25 0.26 11.62 -4.35
N VAL A 26 0.42 10.61 -3.51
CA VAL A 26 0.57 10.80 -2.08
C VAL A 26 2.02 10.53 -1.72
N ALA A 27 2.72 11.56 -1.27
CA ALA A 27 4.11 11.43 -0.84
C ALA A 27 4.14 11.17 0.66
N VAL A 28 4.89 10.16 1.05
CA VAL A 28 5.07 9.82 2.47
C VAL A 28 6.57 9.90 2.75
N PRO A 29 7.11 11.08 3.01
CA PRO A 29 8.55 11.24 3.18
C PRO A 29 9.07 10.75 4.52
N GLY A 30 8.21 10.29 5.42
CA GLY A 30 8.66 9.61 6.62
C GLY A 30 9.35 8.29 6.28
N ASN A 31 9.98 7.68 7.26
CA ASN A 31 10.77 6.48 7.02
C ASN A 31 9.94 5.22 6.89
N VAL A 32 8.73 5.21 7.41
CA VAL A 32 7.96 3.97 7.56
C VAL A 32 6.48 4.22 7.24
N VAL A 33 5.89 3.31 6.48
CA VAL A 33 4.44 3.19 6.34
C VAL A 33 4.03 1.91 7.05
N LYS A 34 3.21 2.01 8.08
CA LYS A 34 2.77 0.86 8.87
C LYS A 34 1.38 0.44 8.39
N THR A 35 1.31 -0.72 7.77
CA THR A 35 0.05 -1.24 7.26
C THR A 35 0.15 -2.75 7.14
N ASN A 36 -0.97 -3.45 7.29
CA ASN A 36 -0.99 -4.90 7.10
C ASN A 36 -1.20 -5.29 5.65
N ALA A 37 -1.68 -4.37 4.83
CA ALA A 37 -1.94 -4.69 3.42
C ALA A 37 -1.81 -3.45 2.56
N VAL A 38 -1.28 -3.62 1.36
CA VAL A 38 -1.29 -2.63 0.29
C VAL A 38 -2.19 -3.20 -0.80
N GLN A 39 -3.20 -2.45 -1.21
CA GLN A 39 -4.22 -2.93 -2.12
C GLN A 39 -4.33 -2.04 -3.34
N ALA A 40 -4.77 -2.64 -4.44
CA ALA A 40 -5.16 -1.90 -5.63
C ALA A 40 -6.54 -1.26 -5.40
N SER A 41 -6.97 -0.43 -6.36
CA SER A 41 -8.22 0.31 -6.20
C SER A 41 -9.45 -0.59 -6.15
N ASP A 42 -9.33 -1.85 -6.60
CA ASP A 42 -10.42 -2.82 -6.54
C ASP A 42 -10.39 -3.66 -5.27
N ALA A 43 -9.58 -3.25 -4.28
CA ALA A 43 -9.38 -3.92 -3.01
C ALA A 43 -8.67 -5.28 -3.12
N GLY A 44 -8.09 -5.58 -4.29
CA GLY A 44 -7.25 -6.77 -4.43
C GLY A 44 -5.90 -6.54 -3.74
N ASN A 45 -5.43 -7.52 -2.99
CA ASN A 45 -4.18 -7.39 -2.26
C ASN A 45 -2.98 -7.42 -3.20
N ILE A 46 -2.09 -6.43 -3.03
CA ILE A 46 -0.79 -6.43 -3.70
C ILE A 46 0.25 -7.05 -2.78
N ILE A 47 0.30 -6.62 -1.53
CA ILE A 47 1.18 -7.16 -0.50
C ILE A 47 0.39 -7.18 0.80
N SER A 48 0.45 -8.30 1.51
CA SER A 48 -0.20 -8.40 2.81
C SER A 48 0.65 -9.22 3.75
N GLN A 49 0.43 -9.04 5.04
CA GLN A 49 1.17 -9.76 6.08
C GLN A 49 0.20 -10.28 7.13
N SER A 50 0.43 -11.53 7.54
CA SER A 50 -0.28 -12.14 8.65
C SER A 50 0.73 -12.97 9.45
N GLY A 51 0.89 -12.66 10.73
CA GLY A 51 1.91 -13.29 11.54
C GLY A 51 3.29 -13.06 10.95
N THR A 52 3.97 -14.15 10.60
CA THR A 52 5.30 -14.07 9.98
C THR A 52 5.26 -14.36 8.48
N THR A 53 4.07 -14.42 7.90
CA THR A 53 3.92 -14.70 6.47
C THR A 53 3.66 -13.40 5.71
N ILE A 54 4.50 -13.14 4.71
CA ILE A 54 4.32 -12.03 3.79
C ILE A 54 3.85 -12.60 2.46
N THR A 55 2.69 -12.15 2.00
CA THR A 55 2.09 -12.65 0.77
C THR A 55 2.12 -11.55 -0.28
N ILE A 56 2.64 -11.86 -1.46
CA ILE A 56 2.66 -10.95 -2.60
C ILE A 56 1.59 -11.43 -3.58
N GLY A 57 0.58 -10.59 -3.78
CA GLY A 57 -0.52 -10.92 -4.68
C GLY A 57 -1.63 -11.69 -3.98
N ALA A 58 -2.53 -12.25 -4.76
CA ALA A 58 -3.66 -13.04 -4.30
C ALA A 58 -3.90 -14.15 -5.29
N SER A 59 -4.78 -15.11 -4.93
CA SER A 59 -5.11 -16.21 -5.83
C SER A 59 -5.58 -15.66 -7.17
N GLY A 60 -5.03 -16.19 -8.23
CA GLY A 60 -5.34 -15.74 -9.59
C GLY A 60 -4.44 -14.61 -10.10
N ASP A 61 -3.67 -14.01 -9.22
CA ASP A 61 -2.74 -12.95 -9.65
C ASP A 61 -1.48 -13.54 -10.28
N THR A 62 -0.85 -12.74 -11.13
CA THR A 62 0.47 -13.04 -11.67
C THR A 62 1.47 -12.06 -11.08
N VAL A 63 2.54 -12.57 -10.48
CA VAL A 63 3.63 -11.74 -9.99
C VAL A 63 4.74 -11.79 -11.01
N SER A 64 5.06 -10.64 -11.58
CA SER A 64 5.96 -10.54 -12.73
C SER A 64 7.09 -9.58 -12.40
N LEU A 65 8.31 -9.98 -12.71
CA LEU A 65 9.46 -9.09 -12.58
C LEU A 65 9.55 -8.20 -13.81
N ALA A 66 9.93 -6.94 -13.59
CA ALA A 66 10.17 -6.03 -14.70
C ALA A 66 11.34 -6.55 -15.56
N SER A 67 11.31 -6.17 -16.84
CA SER A 67 12.42 -6.53 -17.74
C SER A 67 13.72 -5.96 -17.19
N GLY A 68 14.72 -6.81 -17.10
CA GLY A 68 16.02 -6.43 -16.55
C GLY A 68 16.11 -6.54 -15.04
N ALA A 69 15.01 -6.81 -14.35
CA ALA A 69 15.03 -7.02 -12.91
C ALA A 69 15.43 -8.46 -12.59
N SER A 70 15.93 -8.69 -11.39
CA SER A 70 16.28 -10.03 -10.94
C SER A 70 15.69 -10.25 -9.56
N GLN A 71 15.54 -11.52 -9.21
CA GLN A 71 15.06 -11.90 -7.89
C GLN A 71 16.14 -12.69 -7.16
N SER A 72 16.00 -12.78 -5.86
CA SER A 72 16.90 -13.55 -5.02
C SER A 72 16.07 -14.24 -3.94
N GLY A 73 16.22 -15.54 -3.82
CA GLY A 73 15.56 -16.29 -2.75
C GLY A 73 14.18 -16.83 -3.07
N PHE A 74 13.65 -16.57 -4.26
CA PHE A 74 12.32 -17.09 -4.61
C PHE A 74 12.36 -18.43 -5.33
N GLY A 75 13.50 -18.96 -5.61
CA GLY A 75 13.60 -20.25 -6.25
C GLY A 75 14.08 -20.23 -7.67
#